data_0eb0e6815bc94d5ac4a9260ed087089c
#
_entry.id   0eb0e6815bc94d5ac4a9260ed087089c
#
_cell.length_a   1.000
_cell.length_b   1.000
_cell.length_c   1.000
_cell.angle_alpha   90.00
_cell.angle_beta   90.00
_cell.angle_gamma   90.00
#
_symmetry.space_group_name_H-M   'P 1'
#
loop_
_entity.id
_entity.type
_entity.pdbx_description
1 polymer ?
#
loop_
_entity_poly.entity_id
_entity_poly.type
_entity_poly.pdbx_seq_one_letter_code
_entity_poly.pdbx_strand_id
1 'polypeptide(L)'
;MKKRHLLFIYFFTFLAADIGHLNSIYEGVAGDIPVRVIVKTPGVVPGLADINIRVFSDKVHKVTARPIYWHAGEKGAPPADIAYPVKGENNLYSTQLWLMNFGSYNVQVKLYSGEEVFEINIPVNSLALDIKQMEGSLEIILLVLMLLLIFGAVNIITISYRESTIHPDDTLPAERVKKSRYVM
;
A
#
# COMPACT_ATOMS: atom_id res chain seq x y z
N MET A 1 -24.23 28.77 23.88
CA MET A 1 -23.02 27.97 23.94
C MET A 1 -22.87 26.91 22.83
N LYS A 2 -23.93 26.47 22.13
CA LYS A 2 -23.89 25.43 21.08
C LYS A 2 -23.18 25.80 19.76
N LYS A 3 -23.14 27.07 19.38
CA LYS A 3 -22.55 27.54 18.10
C LYS A 3 -20.99 27.53 18.11
N ARG A 4 -20.36 27.66 19.27
CA ARG A 4 -18.88 27.66 19.41
C ARG A 4 -18.24 26.29 19.18
N HIS A 5 -18.94 25.19 19.52
CA HIS A 5 -18.46 23.82 19.31
C HIS A 5 -18.59 23.38 17.86
N LEU A 6 -19.59 23.91 17.15
CA LEU A 6 -19.79 23.64 15.72
C LEU A 6 -18.66 24.25 14.87
N LEU A 7 -18.17 25.42 15.24
CA LEU A 7 -17.08 26.12 14.56
C LEU A 7 -15.73 25.38 14.79
N PHE A 8 -15.55 24.76 15.96
CA PHE A 8 -14.37 23.95 16.28
C PHE A 8 -14.33 22.64 15.50
N ILE A 9 -15.48 22.00 15.29
CA ILE A 9 -15.60 20.78 14.48
C ILE A 9 -15.32 21.11 13.00
N TYR A 10 -15.82 22.25 12.49
CA TYR A 10 -15.56 22.68 11.12
C TYR A 10 -14.09 23.03 10.86
N PHE A 11 -13.39 23.55 11.85
CA PHE A 11 -11.96 23.85 11.76
C PHE A 11 -11.10 22.57 11.74
N PHE A 12 -11.55 21.51 12.43
CA PHE A 12 -10.82 20.24 12.49
C PHE A 12 -10.94 19.42 11.19
N THR A 13 -12.02 19.59 10.43
CA THR A 13 -12.17 18.91 9.13
C THR A 13 -11.31 19.50 8.02
N PHE A 14 -10.83 20.73 8.16
CA PHE A 14 -9.91 21.38 7.21
C PHE A 14 -8.43 21.00 7.41
N LEU A 15 -8.10 20.29 8.47
CA LEU A 15 -6.74 19.82 8.79
C LEU A 15 -6.41 18.43 8.22
N ALA A 16 -7.25 17.87 7.36
CA ALA A 16 -6.84 16.77 6.50
C ALA A 16 -5.90 17.34 5.43
N ALA A 17 -4.67 17.66 5.84
CA ALA A 17 -3.60 18.00 4.93
C ALA A 17 -3.36 16.77 4.06
N ASP A 18 -3.60 16.91 2.77
CA ASP A 18 -3.14 15.98 1.75
C ASP A 18 -1.61 15.89 1.90
N ILE A 19 -1.14 14.81 2.51
CA ILE A 19 0.29 14.52 2.58
C ILE A 19 0.66 14.11 1.17
N GLY A 20 1.10 15.09 0.38
CA GLY A 20 1.45 14.92 -1.01
C GLY A 20 2.41 13.75 -1.20
N HIS A 21 2.30 13.08 -2.34
CA HIS A 21 3.17 11.98 -2.72
C HIS A 21 4.63 12.39 -2.55
N LEU A 22 5.41 11.62 -1.78
CA LEU A 22 6.83 11.85 -1.57
C LEU A 22 7.58 11.51 -2.89
N ASN A 23 7.75 12.51 -3.72
CA ASN A 23 8.60 12.40 -4.89
C ASN A 23 10.05 12.57 -4.46
N SER A 24 10.91 11.64 -4.84
CA SER A 24 12.36 11.78 -4.69
C SER A 24 12.91 12.44 -5.94
N ILE A 25 13.63 13.55 -5.76
CA ILE A 25 14.26 14.28 -6.85
C ILE A 25 15.78 14.21 -6.63
N TYR A 26 16.49 13.76 -7.65
CA TYR A 26 17.94 13.74 -7.69
C TYR A 26 18.42 14.65 -8.82
N GLU A 27 19.33 15.57 -8.50
CA GLU A 27 20.06 16.38 -9.47
C GLU A 27 21.55 16.21 -9.19
N GLY A 28 22.28 15.78 -10.20
CA GLY A 28 23.71 15.51 -10.05
C GLY A 28 24.38 15.18 -11.37
N VAL A 29 25.52 14.52 -11.27
CA VAL A 29 26.33 14.15 -12.42
C VAL A 29 26.59 12.65 -12.39
N ALA A 30 26.40 11.99 -13.52
CA ALA A 30 26.79 10.59 -13.74
C ALA A 30 28.08 10.60 -14.58
N GLY A 31 29.23 10.41 -13.95
CA GLY A 31 30.51 10.73 -14.60
C GLY A 31 30.57 12.21 -14.98
N ASP A 32 30.62 12.50 -16.27
CA ASP A 32 30.64 13.89 -16.81
C ASP A 32 29.26 14.35 -17.30
N ILE A 33 28.24 13.53 -17.16
CA ILE A 33 26.90 13.77 -17.72
C ILE A 33 25.98 14.32 -16.64
N PRO A 34 25.52 15.58 -16.74
CA PRO A 34 24.52 16.10 -15.82
C PRO A 34 23.19 15.38 -16.02
N VAL A 35 22.53 15.01 -14.91
CA VAL A 35 21.27 14.29 -14.92
C VAL A 35 20.32 14.80 -13.85
N ARG A 36 19.03 14.76 -14.16
CA ARG A 36 17.96 14.96 -13.20
C ARG A 36 17.05 13.73 -13.23
N VAL A 37 16.82 13.14 -12.08
CA VAL A 37 15.92 12.00 -11.95
C VAL A 37 14.82 12.33 -10.97
N ILE A 38 13.59 12.08 -11.39
CA ILE A 38 12.39 12.23 -10.57
C ILE A 38 11.79 10.85 -10.39
N VAL A 39 11.70 10.40 -9.15
CA VAL A 39 11.06 9.14 -8.78
C VAL A 39 9.76 9.47 -8.07
N LYS A 40 8.64 9.09 -8.68
CA LYS A 40 7.32 9.17 -8.07
C LYS A 40 7.01 7.82 -7.45
N THR A 41 7.03 7.76 -6.13
CA THR A 41 6.73 6.54 -5.41
C THR A 41 5.23 6.25 -5.42
N PRO A 42 4.82 4.96 -5.47
CA PRO A 42 3.42 4.60 -5.35
C PRO A 42 2.91 4.91 -3.94
N GLY A 43 1.66 5.33 -3.85
CA GLY A 43 0.99 5.56 -2.55
C GLY A 43 0.72 4.27 -1.77
N VAL A 44 0.82 3.11 -2.43
CA VAL A 44 0.56 1.78 -1.87
C VAL A 44 1.63 0.80 -2.37
N VAL A 45 2.09 -0.11 -1.52
CA VAL A 45 2.96 -1.22 -1.94
C VAL A 45 2.23 -2.56 -1.75
N PRO A 46 2.42 -3.54 -2.65
CA PRO A 46 3.18 -3.47 -3.91
C PRO A 46 2.60 -2.46 -4.90
N GLY A 47 3.46 -1.68 -5.55
CA GLY A 47 3.02 -0.68 -6.51
C GLY A 47 4.11 -0.27 -7.50
N LEU A 48 3.70 0.42 -8.57
CA LEU A 48 4.59 0.93 -9.59
C LEU A 48 5.09 2.34 -9.22
N ALA A 49 6.40 2.52 -9.23
CA ALA A 49 7.05 3.82 -9.16
C ALA A 49 7.35 4.31 -10.57
N ASP A 50 6.98 5.55 -10.88
CA ASP A 50 7.33 6.20 -12.16
C ASP A 50 8.70 6.87 -12.04
N ILE A 51 9.62 6.52 -12.93
CA ILE A 51 10.97 7.06 -12.97
C ILE A 51 11.14 7.88 -14.23
N ASN A 52 11.40 9.17 -14.07
CA ASN A 52 11.67 10.09 -15.15
C ASN A 52 13.12 10.55 -15.06
N ILE A 53 13.90 10.30 -16.11
CA ILE A 53 15.34 10.55 -16.18
C ILE A 53 15.58 11.53 -17.30
N ARG A 54 15.96 12.76 -16.96
CA ARG A 54 16.41 13.76 -17.92
C ARG A 54 17.93 13.78 -17.95
N VAL A 55 18.48 13.53 -19.12
CA VAL A 55 19.92 13.51 -19.39
C VAL A 55 20.29 14.77 -20.16
N PHE A 56 21.25 15.54 -19.69
CA PHE A 56 21.68 16.75 -20.35
C PHE A 56 22.88 16.49 -21.28
N SER A 57 22.79 15.43 -22.09
CA SER A 57 23.81 15.06 -23.07
C SER A 57 23.18 14.21 -24.16
N ASP A 58 23.56 14.49 -25.41
CA ASP A 58 23.13 13.74 -26.60
C ASP A 58 23.96 12.46 -26.84
N LYS A 59 24.98 12.21 -26.01
CA LYS A 59 25.85 11.05 -26.12
C LYS A 59 25.24 9.75 -25.58
N VAL A 60 24.20 9.88 -24.79
CA VAL A 60 23.54 8.72 -24.15
C VAL A 60 22.50 8.13 -25.11
N HIS A 61 22.68 6.86 -25.44
CA HIS A 61 21.81 6.13 -26.35
C HIS A 61 20.88 5.13 -25.65
N LYS A 62 21.21 4.75 -24.41
CA LYS A 62 20.41 3.80 -23.63
C LYS A 62 20.48 4.16 -22.16
N VAL A 63 19.32 4.05 -21.49
CA VAL A 63 19.19 4.24 -20.06
C VAL A 63 18.49 3.02 -19.47
N THR A 64 18.98 2.53 -18.34
CA THR A 64 18.32 1.45 -17.61
C THR A 64 18.18 1.81 -16.14
N ALA A 65 17.15 1.28 -15.48
CA ALA A 65 16.92 1.49 -14.08
C ALA A 65 16.49 0.18 -13.39
N ARG A 66 16.89 -0.01 -12.13
CA ARG A 66 16.42 -1.12 -11.29
C ARG A 66 16.24 -0.69 -9.85
N PRO A 67 15.25 -1.20 -9.13
CA PRO A 67 15.10 -0.97 -7.70
C PRO A 67 15.97 -1.96 -6.92
N ILE A 68 16.73 -1.47 -5.97
CA ILE A 68 17.51 -2.28 -5.03
C ILE A 68 16.92 -2.04 -3.65
N TYR A 69 16.26 -3.04 -3.08
CA TYR A 69 15.73 -2.97 -1.73
C TYR A 69 16.88 -3.03 -0.72
N TRP A 70 16.93 -2.08 0.21
CA TRP A 70 18.06 -1.93 1.14
C TRP A 70 18.41 -3.22 1.88
N HIS A 71 17.40 -3.93 2.38
CA HIS A 71 17.62 -5.18 3.15
C HIS A 71 18.05 -6.38 2.30
N ALA A 72 17.65 -6.41 1.02
CA ALA A 72 17.99 -7.51 0.12
C ALA A 72 19.35 -7.30 -0.60
N GLY A 73 19.77 -6.04 -0.69
CA GLY A 73 20.99 -5.66 -1.40
C GLY A 73 20.94 -5.96 -2.91
N GLU A 74 22.08 -5.85 -3.57
CA GLU A 74 22.16 -6.06 -5.03
C GLU A 74 21.83 -7.49 -5.47
N LYS A 75 22.14 -8.49 -4.64
CA LYS A 75 21.88 -9.92 -4.97
C LYS A 75 20.37 -10.23 -5.05
N GLY A 76 19.56 -9.50 -4.32
CA GLY A 76 18.11 -9.63 -4.33
C GLY A 76 17.40 -8.67 -5.29
N ALA A 77 18.15 -7.87 -6.05
CA ALA A 77 17.57 -6.92 -6.97
C ALA A 77 17.09 -7.62 -8.26
N PRO A 78 15.97 -7.17 -8.85
CA PRO A 78 15.52 -7.66 -10.15
C PRO A 78 16.48 -7.21 -11.27
N PRO A 79 16.38 -7.80 -12.47
CA PRO A 79 17.07 -7.30 -13.65
C PRO A 79 16.68 -5.83 -13.90
N ALA A 80 17.61 -5.10 -14.55
CA ALA A 80 17.35 -3.69 -14.86
C ALA A 80 16.38 -3.55 -16.04
N ASP A 81 15.39 -2.67 -15.89
CA ASP A 81 14.44 -2.32 -16.93
C ASP A 81 15.00 -1.22 -17.83
N ILE A 82 14.64 -1.24 -19.10
CA ILE A 82 15.02 -0.22 -20.07
C ILE A 82 14.09 0.98 -19.93
N ALA A 83 14.67 2.15 -19.76
CA ALA A 83 13.92 3.40 -19.83
C ALA A 83 13.77 3.84 -21.30
N TYR A 84 12.54 4.12 -21.69
CA TYR A 84 12.20 4.51 -23.06
C TYR A 84 12.16 6.03 -23.22
N PRO A 85 12.61 6.56 -24.39
CA PRO A 85 12.52 7.99 -24.66
C PRO A 85 11.05 8.44 -24.71
N VAL A 86 10.77 9.58 -24.08
CA VAL A 86 9.44 10.19 -24.07
C VAL A 86 9.22 10.93 -25.38
N LYS A 87 8.12 10.65 -26.07
CA LYS A 87 7.78 11.30 -27.35
C LYS A 87 7.59 12.81 -27.17
N GLY A 88 8.27 13.59 -28.00
CA GLY A 88 8.17 15.06 -27.97
C GLY A 88 9.12 15.75 -26.97
N GLU A 89 9.88 14.98 -26.19
CA GLU A 89 10.87 15.51 -25.26
C GLU A 89 12.26 14.97 -25.61
N ASN A 90 13.21 15.88 -25.76
CA ASN A 90 14.60 15.50 -26.02
C ASN A 90 15.26 15.05 -24.72
N ASN A 91 16.00 13.94 -24.78
CA ASN A 91 16.82 13.43 -23.68
C ASN A 91 16.05 13.17 -22.37
N LEU A 92 14.74 12.94 -22.45
CA LEU A 92 13.91 12.50 -21.36
C LEU A 92 13.56 11.03 -21.57
N TYR A 93 13.91 10.20 -20.57
CA TYR A 93 13.61 8.78 -20.54
C TYR A 93 12.65 8.48 -19.39
N SER A 94 11.75 7.54 -19.60
CA SER A 94 10.78 7.11 -18.58
C SER A 94 10.73 5.59 -18.48
N THR A 95 10.58 5.09 -17.27
CA THR A 95 10.32 3.67 -16.97
C THR A 95 9.50 3.54 -15.70
N GLN A 96 8.92 2.36 -15.51
CA GLN A 96 8.17 2.03 -14.30
C GLN A 96 8.83 0.86 -13.58
N LEU A 97 9.02 0.98 -12.28
CA LEU A 97 9.65 -0.04 -11.45
C LEU A 97 8.69 -0.52 -10.36
N TRP A 98 8.60 -1.82 -10.16
CA TRP A 98 7.84 -2.39 -9.06
C TRP A 98 8.57 -2.22 -7.73
N LEU A 99 7.90 -1.57 -6.76
CA LEU A 99 8.31 -1.54 -5.37
C LEU A 99 7.43 -2.52 -4.58
N MET A 100 8.02 -3.63 -4.15
CA MET A 100 7.29 -4.74 -3.53
C MET A 100 7.04 -4.55 -2.04
N ASN A 101 7.93 -3.85 -1.35
CA ASN A 101 7.92 -3.70 0.09
C ASN A 101 7.95 -2.25 0.54
N PHE A 102 7.56 -2.03 1.78
CA PHE A 102 7.83 -0.77 2.46
C PHE A 102 9.30 -0.62 2.80
N GLY A 103 9.78 0.60 2.85
CA GLY A 103 11.11 0.90 3.32
C GLY A 103 11.99 1.60 2.30
N SER A 104 13.28 1.54 2.54
CA SER A 104 14.26 2.26 1.73
C SER A 104 14.72 1.42 0.55
N TYR A 105 14.74 2.07 -0.60
CA TYR A 105 15.28 1.55 -1.85
C TYR A 105 16.40 2.45 -2.36
N ASN A 106 17.31 1.86 -3.12
CA ASN A 106 18.19 2.58 -4.02
C ASN A 106 17.72 2.30 -5.46
N VAL A 107 17.31 3.32 -6.18
CA VAL A 107 17.07 3.22 -7.62
C VAL A 107 18.41 3.41 -8.32
N GLN A 108 18.96 2.32 -8.82
CA GLN A 108 20.18 2.31 -9.60
C GLN A 108 19.85 2.64 -11.05
N VAL A 109 20.42 3.74 -11.57
CA VAL A 109 20.27 4.16 -12.95
C VAL A 109 21.61 4.03 -13.63
N LYS A 110 21.63 3.38 -14.81
CA LYS A 110 22.82 3.26 -15.66
C LYS A 110 22.58 3.97 -17.00
N LEU A 111 23.53 4.82 -17.34
CA LEU A 111 23.57 5.56 -18.58
C LEU A 111 24.65 4.97 -19.49
N TYR A 112 24.30 4.61 -20.71
CA TYR A 112 25.22 4.03 -21.68
C TYR A 112 25.58 5.09 -22.74
N SER A 113 26.85 5.44 -22.76
CA SER A 113 27.41 6.43 -23.70
C SER A 113 28.56 5.80 -24.47
N GLY A 114 28.31 5.30 -25.69
CA GLY A 114 29.27 4.50 -26.42
C GLY A 114 29.64 3.21 -25.68
N GLU A 115 30.93 3.04 -25.34
CA GLU A 115 31.40 1.89 -24.52
C GLU A 115 31.41 2.19 -23.01
N GLU A 116 31.20 3.43 -22.62
CA GLU A 116 31.22 3.84 -21.22
C GLU A 116 29.84 3.65 -20.58
N VAL A 117 29.85 3.21 -19.31
CA VAL A 117 28.65 3.02 -18.50
C VAL A 117 28.80 3.83 -17.23
N PHE A 118 27.95 4.80 -17.05
CA PHE A 118 27.87 5.62 -15.84
C PHE A 118 26.73 5.14 -14.96
N GLU A 119 26.99 5.03 -13.67
CA GLU A 119 26.03 4.53 -12.70
C GLU A 119 25.77 5.58 -11.61
N ILE A 120 24.51 5.77 -11.27
CA ILE A 120 24.06 6.57 -10.13
C ILE A 120 23.07 5.79 -9.27
N ASN A 121 23.13 6.00 -7.98
CA ASN A 121 22.24 5.37 -7.00
C ASN A 121 21.44 6.47 -6.31
N ILE A 122 20.11 6.37 -6.41
CA ILE A 122 19.17 7.38 -5.91
C ILE A 122 18.41 6.79 -4.73
N PRO A 123 18.58 7.33 -3.51
CA PRO A 123 17.83 6.86 -2.36
C PRO A 123 16.35 7.24 -2.50
N VAL A 124 15.48 6.26 -2.33
CA VAL A 124 14.03 6.40 -2.44
C VAL A 124 13.38 5.72 -1.26
N ASN A 125 12.50 6.42 -0.57
CA ASN A 125 11.70 5.84 0.49
C ASN A 125 10.32 5.48 -0.04
N SER A 126 10.01 4.19 0.00
CA SER A 126 8.67 3.67 -0.27
C SER A 126 7.87 3.71 1.04
N LEU A 127 7.22 4.83 1.28
CA LEU A 127 6.30 4.99 2.38
C LEU A 127 4.89 4.79 1.81
N ALA A 128 4.20 3.74 2.23
CA ALA A 128 2.78 3.66 1.95
C ALA A 128 2.10 4.68 2.86
N LEU A 129 1.63 5.74 2.27
CA LEU A 129 0.82 6.75 2.93
C LEU A 129 -0.64 6.30 3.05
N ASP A 130 -1.01 5.27 2.33
CA ASP A 130 -2.37 4.77 2.31
C ASP A 130 -2.39 3.24 2.31
N ILE A 131 -3.16 2.68 3.25
CA ILE A 131 -3.63 1.31 3.12
C ILE A 131 -4.69 1.39 2.03
N LYS A 132 -4.61 0.57 0.99
CA LYS A 132 -5.61 0.49 -0.06
C LYS A 132 -7.00 0.55 0.59
N GLN A 133 -7.66 1.70 0.49
CA GLN A 133 -8.98 1.88 1.05
C GLN A 133 -9.88 0.80 0.47
N MET A 134 -10.60 0.11 1.36
CA MET A 134 -11.61 -0.85 0.92
C MET A 134 -12.63 -0.10 0.08
N GLU A 135 -13.00 -0.67 -1.05
CA GLU A 135 -14.09 -0.11 -1.86
C GLU A 135 -15.32 0.04 -0.96
N GLY A 136 -15.98 1.21 -0.99
CA GLY A 136 -17.13 1.49 -0.12
C GLY A 136 -18.25 0.46 -0.21
N SER A 137 -18.37 -0.23 -1.35
CA SER A 137 -19.25 -1.39 -1.54
C SER A 137 -18.90 -2.55 -0.61
N LEU A 138 -17.60 -2.84 -0.41
CA LEU A 138 -17.13 -3.91 0.46
C LEU A 138 -17.33 -3.55 1.93
N GLU A 139 -17.13 -2.28 2.30
CA GLU A 139 -17.41 -1.78 3.66
C GLU A 139 -18.88 -1.98 4.04
N ILE A 140 -19.80 -1.63 3.14
CA ILE A 140 -21.24 -1.81 3.34
C ILE A 140 -21.59 -3.29 3.49
N ILE A 141 -21.05 -4.17 2.64
CA ILE A 141 -21.28 -5.62 2.70
C ILE A 141 -20.82 -6.18 4.06
N LEU A 142 -19.62 -5.80 4.50
CA LEU A 142 -19.08 -6.25 5.79
C LEU A 142 -19.92 -5.73 6.98
N LEU A 143 -20.38 -4.49 6.90
CA LEU A 143 -21.25 -3.91 7.92
C LEU A 143 -22.59 -4.67 8.00
N VAL A 144 -23.23 -4.94 6.87
CA VAL A 144 -24.46 -5.72 6.81
C VAL A 144 -24.24 -7.13 7.35
N LEU A 145 -23.15 -7.78 6.98
CA LEU A 145 -22.79 -9.11 7.49
C LEU A 145 -22.60 -9.11 9.00
N MET A 146 -21.91 -8.09 9.54
CA MET A 146 -21.71 -7.93 10.98
C MET A 146 -23.06 -7.78 11.70
N LEU A 147 -23.98 -6.98 11.18
CA LEU A 147 -25.32 -6.80 11.76
C LEU A 147 -26.11 -8.11 11.74
N LEU A 148 -26.05 -8.90 10.66
CA LEU A 148 -26.68 -10.20 10.56
C LEU A 148 -26.13 -11.19 11.59
N LEU A 149 -24.81 -11.19 11.81
CA LEU A 149 -24.17 -12.06 12.81
C LEU A 149 -24.60 -11.66 14.22
N ILE A 150 -24.64 -10.36 14.54
CA ILE A 150 -25.11 -9.87 15.84
C ILE A 150 -26.58 -10.28 16.06
N PHE A 151 -27.43 -10.06 15.05
CA PHE A 151 -28.86 -10.45 15.11
C PHE A 151 -29.01 -11.97 15.32
N GLY A 152 -28.24 -12.77 14.59
CA GLY A 152 -28.19 -14.23 14.76
C GLY A 152 -27.79 -14.65 16.18
N ALA A 153 -26.74 -14.06 16.72
CA ALA A 153 -26.24 -14.33 18.06
C ALA A 153 -27.29 -13.97 19.12
N VAL A 154 -27.94 -12.80 19.01
CA VAL A 154 -29.00 -12.37 19.92
C VAL A 154 -30.19 -13.36 19.89
N ASN A 155 -30.60 -13.82 18.69
CA ASN A 155 -31.66 -14.81 18.56
C ASN A 155 -31.30 -16.14 19.22
N ILE A 156 -30.08 -16.65 18.99
CA ILE A 156 -29.62 -17.90 19.61
C ILE A 156 -29.62 -17.78 21.13
N ILE A 157 -29.10 -16.69 21.67
CA ILE A 157 -29.08 -16.43 23.10
C ILE A 157 -30.53 -16.38 23.66
N THR A 158 -31.42 -15.65 22.97
CA THR A 158 -32.83 -15.49 23.40
C THR A 158 -33.58 -16.81 23.41
N ILE A 159 -33.37 -17.65 22.38
CA ILE A 159 -33.98 -18.98 22.30
C ILE A 159 -33.42 -19.88 23.40
N SER A 160 -32.10 -19.86 23.61
CA SER A 160 -31.44 -20.63 24.67
C SER A 160 -31.96 -20.26 26.05
N TYR A 161 -32.18 -18.96 26.32
CA TYR A 161 -32.78 -18.52 27.57
C TYR A 161 -34.25 -18.99 27.72
N ARG A 162 -35.04 -18.98 26.65
CA ARG A 162 -36.43 -19.45 26.68
C ARG A 162 -36.54 -20.95 26.91
N GLU A 163 -35.64 -21.73 26.33
CA GLU A 163 -35.63 -23.20 26.47
C GLU A 163 -34.97 -23.66 27.77
N SER A 164 -34.14 -22.82 28.41
CA SER A 164 -33.45 -23.18 29.67
C SER A 164 -34.32 -22.97 30.94
N THR A 165 -35.47 -22.31 30.85
CA THR A 165 -36.42 -22.20 31.96
C THR A 165 -37.21 -23.53 32.09
N ILE A 166 -36.52 -24.55 32.59
CA ILE A 166 -37.17 -25.76 33.09
C ILE A 166 -37.94 -25.36 34.37
N HIS A 167 -39.25 -25.49 34.35
CA HIS A 167 -40.04 -25.23 35.52
C HIS A 167 -39.54 -26.18 36.64
N PRO A 168 -39.41 -25.71 37.91
CA PRO A 168 -38.86 -26.54 38.99
C PRO A 168 -39.65 -27.84 39.23
N ASP A 169 -40.90 -27.92 38.75
CA ASP A 169 -41.74 -29.10 38.81
C ASP A 169 -41.61 -30.05 37.60
N ASP A 170 -40.90 -29.67 36.55
CA ASP A 170 -40.65 -30.53 35.38
C ASP A 170 -39.49 -31.50 35.67
N THR A 171 -39.81 -32.71 36.10
CA THR A 171 -38.84 -33.81 36.18
C THR A 171 -38.46 -34.24 34.75
N LEU A 172 -37.21 -34.01 34.35
CA LEU A 172 -36.71 -34.50 33.08
C LEU A 172 -36.85 -36.02 33.00
N PRO A 173 -37.48 -36.55 31.95
CA PRO A 173 -37.61 -38.01 31.81
C PRO A 173 -36.22 -38.64 31.81
N ALA A 174 -36.04 -39.67 32.63
CA ALA A 174 -34.75 -40.33 32.89
C ALA A 174 -33.99 -40.76 31.63
N GLU A 175 -34.70 -40.94 30.54
CA GLU A 175 -34.18 -41.29 29.23
C GLU A 175 -33.37 -40.14 28.57
N ARG A 176 -33.77 -38.89 28.78
CA ARG A 176 -33.02 -37.70 28.25
C ARG A 176 -31.76 -37.43 29.07
N VAL A 177 -31.77 -37.68 30.37
CA VAL A 177 -30.60 -37.54 31.24
C VAL A 177 -29.53 -38.58 30.87
N LYS A 178 -29.96 -39.79 30.46
CA LYS A 178 -29.05 -40.85 30.06
C LYS A 178 -28.38 -40.56 28.72
N LYS A 179 -29.09 -39.90 27.75
CA LYS A 179 -28.56 -39.54 26.43
C LYS A 179 -27.52 -38.40 26.49
N SER A 180 -27.67 -37.46 27.43
CA SER A 180 -26.70 -36.36 27.59
C SER A 180 -25.37 -36.82 28.20
N ARG A 181 -25.30 -37.94 28.90
CA ARG A 181 -24.07 -38.51 29.48
C ARG A 181 -23.16 -39.20 28.44
N TYR A 182 -23.68 -39.51 27.25
CA TYR A 182 -22.91 -40.18 26.18
C TYR A 182 -22.40 -39.22 25.10
N VAL A 183 -22.56 -37.90 25.29
CA VAL A 183 -22.12 -36.85 24.33
C VAL A 183 -20.99 -35.98 24.90
N MET A 184 -20.38 -36.39 26.02
CA MET A 184 -19.11 -35.80 26.50
C MET A 184 -17.94 -36.72 26.21
#